data_9ceda4675a14e589e68ba7a5ef5075f2
#
_entry.id   9ceda4675a14e589e68ba7a5ef5075f2
#
_cell.length_a   1.000
_cell.length_b   1.000
_cell.length_c   1.000
_cell.angle_alpha   90.00
_cell.angle_beta   90.00
_cell.angle_gamma   90.00
#
_symmetry.space_group_name_H-M   'P 1'
#
loop_
_entity.id
_entity.type
_entity.pdbx_description
1 polymer ?
#
loop_
_entity_poly.entity_id
_entity_poly.type
_entity_poly.pdbx_seq_one_letter_code
_entity_poly.pdbx_strand_id
1 'polypeptide(L)'
;ATTVGVIIGAGLGFSIGGVVSRRIMRGISRSEDRLSALPPDQVVAGFVGALIGMAGVSLVAWPLFLIGPAAVIAPLFAFLVVVGGMAGFRVARTRGASLPGDFAERAGLSGPSPGWGPKVLDTSVAIDGRILQVARSGFLTGTLLVPQAVVDELQGLADSAEEGRRARGRRGLDVLTQLKGTLPLEIISDDPVGVSEVDAKLVQICLRRKVSLLTLDQHLADAAGLAGVSVLNLHALAKAMAAPVASGEVVDVHLARPGKESGQAVGHLADGTMVIVQRADHLIGDTVGVQVTSVTTTSHGRLVFAKLAHP
;
A
#
# COMPACT_ATOMS: atom_id res chain seq x y z
N ALA A 1 67.99 -10.84 17.03
CA ALA A 1 66.87 -11.62 16.46
C ALA A 1 65.57 -10.84 16.46
N THR A 2 65.26 -10.03 17.47
CA THR A 2 63.98 -9.26 17.60
C THR A 2 63.82 -8.12 16.58
N THR A 3 64.88 -7.41 16.25
CA THR A 3 64.87 -6.29 15.28
C THR A 3 64.60 -6.73 13.85
N VAL A 4 65.13 -7.87 13.42
CA VAL A 4 64.93 -8.45 12.08
C VAL A 4 63.44 -8.91 11.94
N GLY A 5 62.85 -9.50 12.97
CA GLY A 5 61.47 -9.94 12.98
C GLY A 5 60.49 -8.75 12.88
N VAL A 6 60.80 -7.61 13.53
CA VAL A 6 59.97 -6.39 13.47
C VAL A 6 60.01 -5.76 12.07
N ILE A 7 61.19 -5.71 11.42
CA ILE A 7 61.34 -5.14 10.06
C ILE A 7 60.61 -6.01 9.03
N ILE A 8 60.76 -7.34 9.12
CA ILE A 8 60.05 -8.27 8.22
C ILE A 8 58.52 -8.20 8.45
N GLY A 9 58.07 -8.15 9.71
CA GLY A 9 56.67 -8.02 10.05
C GLY A 9 56.06 -6.69 9.57
N ALA A 10 56.78 -5.58 9.71
CA ALA A 10 56.36 -4.29 9.22
C ALA A 10 56.31 -4.24 7.67
N GLY A 11 57.30 -4.82 7.00
CA GLY A 11 57.33 -4.90 5.52
C GLY A 11 56.20 -5.75 4.94
N LEU A 12 55.93 -6.91 5.53
CA LEU A 12 54.82 -7.78 5.16
C LEU A 12 53.47 -7.11 5.47
N GLY A 13 53.32 -6.48 6.63
CA GLY A 13 52.10 -5.74 7.01
C GLY A 13 51.80 -4.58 6.06
N PHE A 14 52.84 -3.84 5.65
CA PHE A 14 52.70 -2.73 4.68
C PHE A 14 52.33 -3.24 3.28
N SER A 15 52.95 -4.32 2.82
CA SER A 15 52.69 -4.89 1.50
C SER A 15 51.26 -5.51 1.42
N ILE A 16 50.87 -6.27 2.44
CA ILE A 16 49.55 -6.89 2.53
C ILE A 16 48.47 -5.79 2.73
N GLY A 17 48.74 -4.81 3.60
CA GLY A 17 47.84 -3.67 3.82
C GLY A 17 47.63 -2.84 2.56
N GLY A 18 48.67 -2.60 1.77
CA GLY A 18 48.56 -1.87 0.50
C GLY A 18 47.82 -2.61 -0.61
N VAL A 19 47.86 -3.94 -0.65
CA VAL A 19 47.06 -4.75 -1.60
C VAL A 19 45.63 -4.85 -1.15
N VAL A 20 45.37 -5.03 0.12
CA VAL A 20 44.06 -5.07 0.72
C VAL A 20 43.35 -3.71 0.58
N SER A 21 44.03 -2.59 0.90
CA SER A 21 43.52 -1.24 0.74
C SER A 21 43.10 -0.94 -0.72
N ARG A 22 43.95 -1.32 -1.69
CA ARG A 22 43.62 -1.13 -3.12
C ARG A 22 42.47 -2.01 -3.62
N ARG A 23 42.26 -3.19 -3.02
CA ARG A 23 41.09 -4.03 -3.30
C ARG A 23 39.81 -3.50 -2.65
N ILE A 24 39.91 -3.00 -1.43
CA ILE A 24 38.81 -2.36 -0.70
C ILE A 24 38.39 -1.08 -1.41
N MET A 25 39.35 -0.20 -1.79
CA MET A 25 39.05 1.04 -2.50
C MET A 25 38.34 0.80 -3.85
N ARG A 26 38.77 -0.21 -4.62
CA ARG A 26 38.12 -0.64 -5.86
C ARG A 26 36.77 -1.33 -5.62
N GLY A 27 36.56 -1.89 -4.44
CA GLY A 27 35.26 -2.42 -4.00
C GLY A 27 34.24 -1.30 -3.65
N ILE A 28 34.76 -0.24 -3.00
CA ILE A 28 33.92 0.90 -2.54
C ILE A 28 33.34 1.66 -3.74
N SER A 29 34.13 2.00 -4.76
CA SER A 29 33.65 2.70 -5.93
C SER A 29 32.62 1.92 -6.76
N ARG A 30 32.71 0.58 -6.77
CA ARG A 30 31.67 -0.28 -7.39
C ARG A 30 30.45 -0.48 -6.51
N SER A 31 30.54 -0.23 -5.22
CA SER A 31 29.39 -0.31 -4.30
C SER A 31 28.58 0.97 -4.24
N GLU A 32 29.17 2.13 -4.52
CA GLU A 32 28.43 3.39 -4.64
C GLU A 32 27.41 3.35 -5.78
N ASP A 33 27.80 2.86 -6.97
CA ASP A 33 26.89 2.70 -8.12
C ASP A 33 25.78 1.66 -7.84
N ARG A 34 26.04 0.67 -6.98
CA ARG A 34 25.06 -0.35 -6.59
C ARG A 34 24.17 0.07 -5.42
N LEU A 35 24.66 0.93 -4.54
CA LEU A 35 23.88 1.48 -3.43
C LEU A 35 22.90 2.57 -3.90
N SER A 36 23.29 3.37 -4.88
CA SER A 36 22.42 4.38 -5.49
C SER A 36 21.29 3.79 -6.33
N ALA A 37 21.43 2.53 -6.78
CA ALA A 37 20.40 1.80 -7.51
C ALA A 37 19.43 1.02 -6.61
N LEU A 38 19.63 1.02 -5.28
CA LEU A 38 18.78 0.29 -4.33
C LEU A 38 17.66 1.20 -3.80
N PRO A 39 16.46 0.66 -3.60
CA PRO A 39 15.40 1.35 -2.90
C PRO A 39 15.86 1.78 -1.48
N PRO A 40 15.49 2.99 -1.02
CA PRO A 40 15.95 3.53 0.27
C PRO A 40 15.62 2.64 1.49
N ASP A 41 14.52 1.92 1.44
CA ASP A 41 14.07 0.97 2.46
C ASP A 41 15.03 -0.21 2.63
N GLN A 42 15.58 -0.74 1.53
CA GLN A 42 16.56 -1.83 1.57
C GLN A 42 17.92 -1.39 2.12
N VAL A 43 18.29 -0.14 1.89
CA VAL A 43 19.52 0.43 2.43
C VAL A 43 19.41 0.60 3.94
N VAL A 44 18.29 1.16 4.41
CA VAL A 44 18.01 1.33 5.85
C VAL A 44 17.94 -0.02 6.56
N ALA A 45 17.19 -0.98 6.01
CA ALA A 45 17.11 -2.34 6.57
C ALA A 45 18.49 -3.01 6.65
N GLY A 46 19.31 -2.87 5.59
CA GLY A 46 20.67 -3.38 5.57
C GLY A 46 21.56 -2.77 6.66
N PHE A 47 21.46 -1.45 6.87
CA PHE A 47 22.23 -0.75 7.90
C PHE A 47 21.85 -1.21 9.31
N VAL A 48 20.56 -1.32 9.60
CA VAL A 48 20.05 -1.85 10.89
C VAL A 48 20.54 -3.30 11.10
N GLY A 49 20.46 -4.12 10.07
CA GLY A 49 20.98 -5.49 10.13
C GLY A 49 22.49 -5.57 10.37
N ALA A 50 23.26 -4.66 9.79
CA ALA A 50 24.70 -4.57 10.05
C ALA A 50 25.00 -4.22 11.52
N LEU A 51 24.28 -3.25 12.09
CA LEU A 51 24.43 -2.88 13.50
C LEU A 51 24.09 -4.04 14.44
N ILE A 52 23.00 -4.76 14.18
CA ILE A 52 22.59 -5.92 14.96
C ILE A 52 23.64 -7.05 14.83
N GLY A 53 24.14 -7.29 13.62
CA GLY A 53 25.18 -8.29 13.37
C GLY A 53 26.50 -7.97 14.10
N MET A 54 26.93 -6.71 14.07
CA MET A 54 28.11 -6.25 14.82
C MET A 54 27.91 -6.38 16.33
N ALA A 55 26.76 -5.98 16.86
CA ALA A 55 26.44 -6.07 18.28
C ALA A 55 26.38 -7.53 18.76
N GLY A 56 25.72 -8.41 17.99
CA GLY A 56 25.64 -9.83 18.30
C GLY A 56 27.00 -10.52 18.34
N VAL A 57 27.84 -10.26 17.33
CA VAL A 57 29.21 -10.81 17.31
C VAL A 57 30.07 -10.23 18.44
N SER A 58 29.93 -8.94 18.74
CA SER A 58 30.66 -8.31 19.86
C SER A 58 30.29 -8.92 21.19
N LEU A 59 29.02 -9.19 21.43
CA LEU A 59 28.54 -9.82 22.67
C LEU A 59 29.07 -11.26 22.83
N VAL A 60 29.08 -12.05 21.74
CA VAL A 60 29.56 -13.45 21.76
C VAL A 60 31.07 -13.54 21.80
N ALA A 61 31.78 -12.64 21.14
CA ALA A 61 33.24 -12.68 21.06
C ALA A 61 33.95 -11.94 22.21
N TRP A 62 33.24 -11.14 23.02
CA TRP A 62 33.82 -10.44 24.17
C TRP A 62 34.57 -11.33 25.17
N PRO A 63 34.08 -12.54 25.53
CA PRO A 63 34.79 -13.42 26.45
C PRO A 63 36.15 -13.89 25.97
N LEU A 64 36.45 -13.81 24.66
CA LEU A 64 37.77 -14.17 24.11
C LEU A 64 38.90 -13.32 24.71
N PHE A 65 38.61 -12.07 25.11
CA PHE A 65 39.60 -11.21 25.77
C PHE A 65 40.03 -11.70 27.17
N LEU A 66 39.24 -12.61 27.79
CA LEU A 66 39.55 -13.20 29.07
C LEU A 66 40.53 -14.41 28.97
N ILE A 67 40.71 -14.95 27.75
CA ILE A 67 41.42 -16.23 27.51
C ILE A 67 42.85 -16.01 27.01
N GLY A 68 43.15 -14.87 26.37
CA GLY A 68 44.47 -14.69 25.78
C GLY A 68 44.90 -13.23 25.63
N PRO A 69 46.17 -13.01 25.14
CA PRO A 69 46.73 -11.67 25.05
C PRO A 69 45.99 -10.80 24.02
N ALA A 70 45.62 -9.60 24.43
CA ALA A 70 44.88 -8.64 23.64
C ALA A 70 45.45 -8.35 22.25
N ALA A 71 46.78 -8.41 22.10
CA ALA A 71 47.50 -8.19 20.83
C ALA A 71 47.12 -9.21 19.74
N VAL A 72 46.72 -10.43 20.12
CA VAL A 72 46.32 -11.49 19.19
C VAL A 72 44.79 -11.47 19.01
N ILE A 73 44.06 -11.21 20.09
CA ILE A 73 42.59 -11.28 20.10
C ILE A 73 41.98 -10.07 19.44
N ALA A 74 42.55 -8.86 19.59
CA ALA A 74 41.97 -7.65 19.04
C ALA A 74 41.80 -7.67 17.50
N PRO A 75 42.79 -8.09 16.68
CA PRO A 75 42.61 -8.17 15.24
C PRO A 75 41.59 -9.26 14.84
N LEU A 76 41.53 -10.39 15.55
CA LEU A 76 40.55 -11.44 15.31
C LEU A 76 39.12 -10.94 15.65
N PHE A 77 38.97 -10.26 16.77
CA PHE A 77 37.71 -9.66 17.19
C PHE A 77 37.21 -8.62 16.14
N ALA A 78 38.09 -7.71 15.70
CA ALA A 78 37.76 -6.73 14.68
C ALA A 78 37.32 -7.40 13.37
N PHE A 79 38.01 -8.47 12.95
CA PHE A 79 37.63 -9.25 11.77
C PHE A 79 36.24 -9.87 11.93
N LEU A 80 35.96 -10.52 13.06
CA LEU A 80 34.64 -11.12 13.34
C LEU A 80 33.50 -10.09 13.34
N VAL A 81 33.75 -8.90 13.92
CA VAL A 81 32.74 -7.80 13.94
C VAL A 81 32.45 -7.33 12.52
N VAL A 82 33.44 -7.17 11.67
CA VAL A 82 33.26 -6.78 10.26
C VAL A 82 32.47 -7.86 9.51
N VAL A 83 32.84 -9.13 9.69
CA VAL A 83 32.12 -10.25 9.04
C VAL A 83 30.69 -10.34 9.54
N GLY A 84 30.43 -10.15 10.85
CA GLY A 84 29.09 -10.10 11.44
C GLY A 84 28.24 -8.96 10.88
N GLY A 85 28.83 -7.77 10.75
CA GLY A 85 28.18 -6.63 10.12
C GLY A 85 27.81 -6.88 8.66
N MET A 86 28.72 -7.45 7.87
CA MET A 86 28.45 -7.79 6.46
C MET A 86 27.38 -8.88 6.32
N ALA A 87 27.41 -9.88 7.17
CA ALA A 87 26.38 -10.94 7.19
C ALA A 87 25.02 -10.37 7.59
N GLY A 88 24.96 -9.56 8.64
CA GLY A 88 23.75 -8.87 9.09
C GLY A 88 23.16 -7.96 8.00
N PHE A 89 24.00 -7.18 7.32
CA PHE A 89 23.59 -6.36 6.19
C PHE A 89 22.99 -7.19 5.05
N ARG A 90 23.63 -8.30 4.68
CA ARG A 90 23.13 -9.19 3.63
C ARG A 90 21.79 -9.83 4.00
N VAL A 91 21.69 -10.39 5.20
CA VAL A 91 20.46 -11.05 5.66
C VAL A 91 19.31 -10.06 5.76
N ALA A 92 19.54 -8.88 6.35
CA ALA A 92 18.50 -7.87 6.47
C ALA A 92 18.05 -7.30 5.11
N ARG A 93 18.97 -7.15 4.16
CA ARG A 93 18.63 -6.71 2.80
C ARG A 93 17.82 -7.73 2.03
N THR A 94 18.11 -9.02 2.17
CA THR A 94 17.36 -10.08 1.44
C THR A 94 16.07 -10.49 2.13
N ARG A 95 15.98 -10.32 3.45
CA ARG A 95 14.83 -10.69 4.27
C ARG A 95 14.14 -9.50 4.93
N GLY A 96 14.59 -8.28 4.69
CA GLY A 96 14.05 -7.06 5.29
C GLY A 96 12.57 -6.83 5.01
N ALA A 97 12.05 -7.38 3.92
CA ALA A 97 10.62 -7.40 3.62
C ALA A 97 9.82 -8.44 4.44
N SER A 98 10.50 -9.30 5.20
CA SER A 98 9.90 -10.40 5.99
C SER A 98 10.26 -10.36 7.48
N LEU A 99 10.67 -9.20 8.01
CA LEU A 99 10.76 -9.02 9.47
C LEU A 99 9.36 -9.21 10.06
N PRO A 100 9.21 -9.98 11.16
CA PRO A 100 7.91 -10.09 11.83
C PRO A 100 7.39 -8.69 12.11
N GLY A 101 6.16 -8.40 11.66
CA GLY A 101 5.55 -7.06 11.76
C GLY A 101 5.61 -6.45 13.15
N ASP A 102 5.55 -7.28 14.18
CA ASP A 102 5.64 -6.89 15.59
C ASP A 102 6.99 -6.24 15.99
N PHE A 103 8.09 -6.57 15.29
CA PHE A 103 9.40 -5.98 15.58
C PHE A 103 9.56 -4.62 14.88
N ALA A 104 9.07 -4.49 13.65
CA ALA A 104 9.07 -3.25 12.90
C ALA A 104 8.19 -2.19 13.57
N GLU A 105 7.04 -2.61 14.11
CA GLU A 105 6.09 -1.76 14.83
C GLU A 105 6.66 -1.27 16.18
N ARG A 106 7.32 -2.15 16.96
CA ARG A 106 7.98 -1.78 18.22
C ARG A 106 9.25 -0.97 18.06
N ALA A 107 9.94 -1.11 16.93
CA ALA A 107 11.15 -0.36 16.63
C ALA A 107 10.85 1.04 16.04
N GLY A 108 9.57 1.44 15.89
CA GLY A 108 9.20 2.69 15.21
C GLY A 108 9.52 2.71 13.71
N LEU A 109 9.89 1.54 13.17
CA LEU A 109 10.12 1.29 11.75
C LEU A 109 8.80 0.82 11.12
N SER A 110 7.68 1.39 11.57
CA SER A 110 6.33 1.07 11.11
C SER A 110 6.35 1.08 9.59
N GLY A 111 5.95 -0.05 9.04
CA GLY A 111 5.76 -0.19 7.61
C GLY A 111 4.84 0.88 7.04
N PRO A 112 4.74 0.98 5.72
CA PRO A 112 3.98 2.03 5.07
C PRO A 112 2.59 2.14 5.68
N SER A 113 2.16 3.37 5.91
CA SER A 113 0.81 3.71 6.37
C SER A 113 -0.25 2.89 5.64
N PRO A 114 -1.39 2.57 6.27
CA PRO A 114 -2.50 1.89 5.60
C PRO A 114 -2.81 2.60 4.28
N GLY A 115 -2.51 2.01 3.16
CA GLY A 115 -2.62 2.64 1.83
C GLY A 115 -1.35 2.54 0.97
N TRP A 116 -0.16 2.37 1.54
CA TRP A 116 1.11 2.23 0.79
C TRP A 116 1.57 0.77 0.66
N GLY A 117 1.11 -0.13 1.53
CA GLY A 117 1.42 -1.56 1.51
C GLY A 117 0.68 -2.35 0.41
N PRO A 118 0.89 -3.67 0.39
CA PRO A 118 0.13 -4.57 -0.49
C PRO A 118 -1.37 -4.51 -0.18
N LYS A 119 -2.20 -4.75 -1.20
CA LYS A 119 -3.65 -4.69 -1.10
C LYS A 119 -4.28 -5.91 -1.76
N VAL A 120 -5.24 -6.52 -1.06
CA VAL A 120 -6.05 -7.60 -1.64
C VAL A 120 -7.15 -6.97 -2.48
N LEU A 121 -7.26 -7.42 -3.74
CA LEU A 121 -8.26 -6.95 -4.70
C LEU A 121 -9.49 -7.86 -4.65
N ASP A 122 -10.66 -7.23 -4.51
CA ASP A 122 -11.96 -7.89 -4.62
C ASP A 122 -12.47 -7.88 -6.07
N THR A 123 -13.33 -8.84 -6.41
CA THR A 123 -13.99 -9.02 -7.71
C THR A 123 -14.75 -7.78 -8.15
N SER A 124 -15.45 -7.11 -7.25
CA SER A 124 -16.25 -5.90 -7.53
C SER A 124 -15.41 -4.78 -8.13
N VAL A 125 -14.17 -4.61 -7.65
CA VAL A 125 -13.22 -3.59 -8.12
C VAL A 125 -12.72 -3.88 -9.53
N ALA A 126 -12.44 -5.16 -9.83
CA ALA A 126 -12.03 -5.58 -11.16
C ALA A 126 -13.15 -5.37 -12.19
N ILE A 127 -14.39 -5.74 -11.84
CA ILE A 127 -15.57 -5.59 -12.71
C ILE A 127 -15.89 -4.12 -12.98
N ASP A 128 -15.80 -3.24 -11.98
CA ASP A 128 -16.02 -1.80 -12.12
C ASP A 128 -14.98 -1.16 -13.05
N GLY A 129 -13.71 -1.50 -12.90
CA GLY A 129 -12.60 -1.10 -13.75
C GLY A 129 -12.05 0.31 -13.50
N ARG A 130 -12.67 1.17 -12.68
CA ARG A 130 -12.16 2.51 -12.36
C ARG A 130 -10.81 2.47 -11.64
N ILE A 131 -10.50 1.35 -10.99
CA ILE A 131 -9.21 1.10 -10.36
C ILE A 131 -8.02 1.34 -11.30
N LEU A 132 -8.20 1.06 -12.59
CA LEU A 132 -7.15 1.26 -13.59
C LEU A 132 -6.79 2.76 -13.75
N GLN A 133 -7.79 3.63 -13.70
CA GLN A 133 -7.55 5.08 -13.76
C GLN A 133 -6.87 5.58 -12.49
N VAL A 134 -7.29 5.07 -11.32
CA VAL A 134 -6.68 5.40 -10.02
C VAL A 134 -5.23 4.92 -9.97
N ALA A 135 -4.93 3.74 -10.52
CA ALA A 135 -3.57 3.23 -10.64
C ALA A 135 -2.71 4.11 -11.57
N ARG A 136 -3.22 4.48 -12.74
CA ARG A 136 -2.52 5.34 -13.71
C ARG A 136 -2.29 6.77 -13.20
N SER A 137 -3.15 7.28 -12.34
CA SER A 137 -2.97 8.61 -11.73
C SER A 137 -1.89 8.65 -10.64
N GLY A 138 -1.33 7.49 -10.25
CA GLY A 138 -0.34 7.39 -9.18
C GLY A 138 -0.92 7.41 -7.76
N PHE A 139 -2.24 7.50 -7.61
CA PHE A 139 -2.90 7.48 -6.29
C PHE A 139 -2.84 6.10 -5.63
N LEU A 140 -2.86 5.04 -6.42
CA LEU A 140 -2.72 3.67 -5.94
C LEU A 140 -1.29 3.21 -6.12
N THR A 141 -0.65 2.82 -5.02
CA THR A 141 0.74 2.37 -4.97
C THR A 141 0.85 1.01 -4.28
N GLY A 142 1.98 0.34 -4.42
CA GLY A 142 2.25 -0.97 -3.82
C GLY A 142 1.74 -2.14 -4.67
N THR A 143 1.92 -3.36 -4.15
CA THR A 143 1.55 -4.59 -4.85
C THR A 143 0.06 -4.89 -4.71
N LEU A 144 -0.60 -5.23 -5.81
CA LEU A 144 -1.95 -5.76 -5.80
C LEU A 144 -1.90 -7.28 -5.66
N LEU A 145 -2.50 -7.80 -4.61
CA LEU A 145 -2.66 -9.23 -4.35
C LEU A 145 -4.03 -9.65 -4.85
N VAL A 146 -4.07 -10.53 -5.83
CA VAL A 146 -5.31 -11.07 -6.40
C VAL A 146 -5.43 -12.53 -5.94
N PRO A 147 -6.33 -12.85 -4.99
CA PRO A 147 -6.57 -14.23 -4.60
C PRO A 147 -7.07 -15.07 -5.79
N GLN A 148 -6.65 -16.33 -5.84
CA GLN A 148 -7.10 -17.26 -6.90
C GLN A 148 -8.64 -17.34 -6.94
N ALA A 149 -9.30 -17.30 -5.79
CA ALA A 149 -10.76 -17.30 -5.70
C ALA A 149 -11.43 -16.15 -6.48
N VAL A 150 -10.81 -14.96 -6.52
CA VAL A 150 -11.28 -13.80 -7.30
C VAL A 150 -11.12 -14.08 -8.81
N VAL A 151 -10.01 -14.68 -9.21
CA VAL A 151 -9.78 -15.05 -10.61
C VAL A 151 -10.79 -16.11 -11.05
N ASP A 152 -11.02 -17.13 -10.23
CA ASP A 152 -11.98 -18.20 -10.49
C ASP A 152 -13.41 -17.67 -10.60
N GLU A 153 -13.79 -16.71 -9.74
CA GLU A 153 -15.09 -16.05 -9.80
C GLU A 153 -15.27 -15.25 -11.10
N LEU A 154 -14.26 -14.47 -11.50
CA LEU A 154 -14.28 -13.73 -12.76
C LEU A 154 -14.36 -14.66 -13.98
N GLN A 155 -13.66 -15.80 -13.96
CA GLN A 155 -13.73 -16.82 -15.01
C GLN A 155 -15.13 -17.44 -15.04
N GLY A 156 -15.68 -17.83 -13.89
CA GLY A 156 -17.05 -18.36 -13.81
C GLY A 156 -18.10 -17.38 -14.33
N LEU A 157 -17.91 -16.08 -14.09
CA LEU A 157 -18.76 -15.04 -14.69
C LEU A 157 -18.55 -14.96 -16.21
N ALA A 158 -17.31 -15.01 -16.70
CA ALA A 158 -16.98 -14.91 -18.12
C ALA A 158 -17.52 -16.12 -18.95
N ASP A 159 -17.68 -17.27 -18.31
CA ASP A 159 -18.23 -18.50 -18.90
C ASP A 159 -19.76 -18.62 -18.74
N SER A 160 -20.40 -17.64 -18.08
CA SER A 160 -21.85 -17.64 -17.86
C SER A 160 -22.64 -17.64 -19.18
N ALA A 161 -23.74 -18.36 -19.21
CA ALA A 161 -24.70 -18.32 -20.33
C ALA A 161 -25.39 -16.95 -20.46
N GLU A 162 -25.55 -16.23 -19.36
CA GLU A 162 -26.15 -14.90 -19.32
C GLU A 162 -25.19 -13.85 -19.85
N GLU A 163 -25.58 -13.11 -20.89
CA GLU A 163 -24.73 -12.16 -21.60
C GLU A 163 -24.21 -11.04 -20.67
N GLY A 164 -25.04 -10.51 -19.79
CA GLY A 164 -24.66 -9.45 -18.83
C GLY A 164 -23.62 -9.92 -17.81
N ARG A 165 -23.73 -11.16 -17.32
CA ARG A 165 -22.74 -11.77 -16.42
C ARG A 165 -21.43 -12.04 -17.15
N ARG A 166 -21.53 -12.62 -18.36
CA ARG A 166 -20.36 -12.88 -19.20
C ARG A 166 -19.57 -11.63 -19.54
N ALA A 167 -20.26 -10.53 -19.89
CA ALA A 167 -19.62 -9.25 -20.18
C ALA A 167 -18.88 -8.69 -18.95
N ARG A 168 -19.46 -8.81 -17.75
CA ARG A 168 -18.82 -8.40 -16.49
C ARG A 168 -17.57 -9.21 -16.19
N GLY A 169 -17.63 -10.54 -16.31
CA GLY A 169 -16.49 -11.42 -16.10
C GLY A 169 -15.33 -11.09 -17.03
N ARG A 170 -15.59 -10.98 -18.35
CA ARG A 170 -14.57 -10.60 -19.34
C ARG A 170 -13.95 -9.25 -19.02
N ARG A 171 -14.76 -8.24 -18.71
CA ARG A 171 -14.27 -6.92 -18.33
C ARG A 171 -13.34 -6.99 -17.11
N GLY A 172 -13.69 -7.76 -16.09
CA GLY A 172 -12.84 -7.91 -14.89
C GLY A 172 -11.48 -8.55 -15.22
N LEU A 173 -11.45 -9.58 -16.04
CA LEU A 173 -10.21 -10.23 -16.50
C LEU A 173 -9.34 -9.27 -17.35
N ASP A 174 -9.97 -8.49 -18.24
CA ASP A 174 -9.28 -7.47 -19.03
C ASP A 174 -8.65 -6.39 -18.14
N VAL A 175 -9.38 -5.94 -17.11
CA VAL A 175 -8.88 -4.97 -16.13
C VAL A 175 -7.68 -5.52 -15.35
N LEU A 176 -7.73 -6.79 -14.89
CA LEU A 176 -6.58 -7.42 -14.23
C LEU A 176 -5.35 -7.49 -15.13
N THR A 177 -5.56 -7.81 -16.42
CA THR A 177 -4.48 -7.85 -17.41
C THR A 177 -3.83 -6.47 -17.60
N GLN A 178 -4.63 -5.41 -17.68
CA GLN A 178 -4.12 -4.04 -17.81
C GLN A 178 -3.45 -3.54 -16.53
N LEU A 179 -3.96 -3.90 -15.36
CA LEU A 179 -3.36 -3.56 -14.07
C LEU A 179 -1.97 -4.16 -13.92
N LYS A 180 -1.74 -5.40 -14.39
CA LYS A 180 -0.42 -6.06 -14.39
C LYS A 180 0.65 -5.27 -15.15
N GLY A 181 0.25 -4.48 -16.14
CA GLY A 181 1.15 -3.56 -16.87
C GLY A 181 1.36 -2.21 -16.19
N THR A 182 0.57 -1.88 -15.17
CA THR A 182 0.58 -0.56 -14.51
C THR A 182 1.17 -0.63 -13.10
N LEU A 183 0.86 -1.67 -12.34
CA LEU A 183 1.31 -1.90 -10.96
C LEU A 183 1.84 -3.32 -10.81
N PRO A 184 2.73 -3.59 -9.82
CA PRO A 184 3.05 -4.94 -9.42
C PRO A 184 1.77 -5.68 -9.01
N LEU A 185 1.45 -6.78 -9.72
CA LEU A 185 0.29 -7.60 -9.44
C LEU A 185 0.73 -9.05 -9.24
N GLU A 186 0.32 -9.65 -8.14
CA GLU A 186 0.63 -11.02 -7.74
C GLU A 186 -0.67 -11.81 -7.55
N ILE A 187 -0.80 -12.95 -8.24
CA ILE A 187 -1.89 -13.90 -7.97
C ILE A 187 -1.44 -14.78 -6.82
N ILE A 188 -2.24 -14.82 -5.75
CA ILE A 188 -1.94 -15.58 -4.54
C ILE A 188 -2.89 -16.77 -4.41
N SER A 189 -2.31 -17.94 -4.12
CA SER A 189 -3.06 -19.21 -3.94
C SER A 189 -3.45 -19.46 -2.47
N ASP A 190 -3.53 -18.40 -1.65
CA ASP A 190 -3.96 -18.50 -0.26
C ASP A 190 -5.43 -18.91 -0.23
N ASP A 191 -5.70 -20.11 0.27
CA ASP A 191 -7.06 -20.62 0.50
C ASP A 191 -7.24 -20.94 2.00
N PRO A 192 -7.97 -20.09 2.74
CA PRO A 192 -8.23 -20.31 4.15
C PRO A 192 -9.06 -21.57 4.37
N VAL A 193 -8.50 -22.54 5.11
CA VAL A 193 -9.15 -23.82 5.39
C VAL A 193 -10.45 -23.61 6.19
N GLY A 194 -11.53 -24.24 5.76
CA GLY A 194 -12.83 -24.20 6.45
C GLY A 194 -13.69 -22.98 6.11
N VAL A 195 -13.31 -22.18 5.10
CA VAL A 195 -14.09 -21.04 4.64
C VAL A 195 -14.48 -21.27 3.18
N SER A 196 -15.78 -21.30 2.91
CA SER A 196 -16.31 -21.54 1.56
C SER A 196 -16.57 -20.24 0.79
N GLU A 197 -17.02 -19.19 1.49
CA GLU A 197 -17.40 -17.93 0.88
C GLU A 197 -16.18 -17.08 0.51
N VAL A 198 -16.18 -16.52 -0.69
CA VAL A 198 -15.07 -15.70 -1.23
C VAL A 198 -14.82 -14.48 -0.33
N ASP A 199 -15.88 -13.78 0.07
CA ASP A 199 -15.79 -12.60 0.93
C ASP A 199 -15.08 -12.88 2.26
N ALA A 200 -15.47 -13.98 2.91
CA ALA A 200 -14.84 -14.39 4.17
C ALA A 200 -13.38 -14.81 3.96
N LYS A 201 -13.04 -15.43 2.81
CA LYS A 201 -11.64 -15.73 2.44
C LYS A 201 -10.83 -14.46 2.29
N LEU A 202 -11.36 -13.42 1.61
CA LEU A 202 -10.69 -12.13 1.42
C LEU A 202 -10.36 -11.47 2.77
N VAL A 203 -11.32 -11.43 3.69
CA VAL A 203 -11.11 -10.88 5.04
C VAL A 203 -10.02 -11.66 5.79
N GLN A 204 -10.05 -12.99 5.76
CA GLN A 204 -9.03 -13.82 6.42
C GLN A 204 -7.64 -13.66 5.83
N ILE A 205 -7.52 -13.54 4.51
CA ILE A 205 -6.25 -13.27 3.83
C ILE A 205 -5.69 -11.93 4.29
N CYS A 206 -6.54 -10.89 4.33
CA CYS A 206 -6.14 -9.56 4.80
C CYS A 206 -5.65 -9.58 6.25
N LEU A 207 -6.35 -10.27 7.16
CA LEU A 207 -5.96 -10.41 8.56
C LEU A 207 -4.61 -11.13 8.72
N ARG A 208 -4.44 -12.28 8.04
CA ARG A 208 -3.20 -13.08 8.11
C ARG A 208 -1.98 -12.33 7.57
N ARG A 209 -2.16 -11.63 6.45
CA ARG A 209 -1.09 -10.90 5.78
C ARG A 209 -0.90 -9.47 6.29
N LYS A 210 -1.80 -8.99 7.14
CA LYS A 210 -1.83 -7.59 7.65
C LYS A 210 -1.84 -6.58 6.49
N VAL A 211 -2.70 -6.79 5.51
CA VAL A 211 -2.84 -5.95 4.32
C VAL A 211 -4.24 -5.37 4.21
N SER A 212 -4.39 -4.29 3.44
CA SER A 212 -5.68 -3.64 3.21
C SER A 212 -6.52 -4.40 2.19
N LEU A 213 -7.84 -4.34 2.33
CA LEU A 213 -8.82 -4.82 1.36
C LEU A 213 -9.25 -3.67 0.45
N LEU A 214 -9.25 -3.92 -0.86
CA LEU A 214 -9.77 -3.00 -1.86
C LEU A 214 -11.07 -3.58 -2.41
N THR A 215 -12.21 -2.99 -2.05
CA THR A 215 -13.55 -3.45 -2.45
C THR A 215 -14.50 -2.28 -2.72
N LEU A 216 -15.52 -2.52 -3.55
CA LEU A 216 -16.66 -1.63 -3.77
C LEU A 216 -17.94 -2.15 -3.09
N ASP A 217 -17.93 -3.40 -2.62
CA ASP A 217 -19.02 -3.96 -1.86
C ASP A 217 -19.05 -3.38 -0.45
N GLN A 218 -20.19 -2.74 -0.09
CA GLN A 218 -20.34 -2.11 1.21
C GLN A 218 -20.47 -3.14 2.33
N HIS A 219 -21.15 -4.27 2.09
CA HIS A 219 -21.30 -5.32 3.10
C HIS A 219 -19.96 -5.97 3.43
N LEU A 220 -19.16 -6.27 2.41
CA LEU A 220 -17.81 -6.78 2.59
C LEU A 220 -16.92 -5.74 3.29
N ALA A 221 -17.03 -4.46 2.93
CA ALA A 221 -16.29 -3.37 3.57
C ALA A 221 -16.61 -3.25 5.06
N ASP A 222 -17.89 -3.32 5.43
CA ASP A 222 -18.35 -3.24 6.82
C ASP A 222 -17.89 -4.47 7.62
N ALA A 223 -18.01 -5.68 7.06
CA ALA A 223 -17.56 -6.91 7.69
C ALA A 223 -16.02 -6.91 7.91
N ALA A 224 -15.27 -6.48 6.90
CA ALA A 224 -13.82 -6.34 6.99
C ALA A 224 -13.39 -5.30 8.04
N GLY A 225 -14.09 -4.15 8.07
CA GLY A 225 -13.86 -3.11 9.07
C GLY A 225 -14.11 -3.58 10.51
N LEU A 226 -15.21 -4.31 10.74
CA LEU A 226 -15.51 -4.93 12.04
C LEU A 226 -14.44 -5.95 12.47
N ALA A 227 -13.87 -6.67 11.51
CA ALA A 227 -12.77 -7.60 11.74
C ALA A 227 -11.40 -6.91 11.96
N GLY A 228 -11.32 -5.58 11.84
CA GLY A 228 -10.08 -4.81 12.02
C GLY A 228 -9.21 -4.73 10.75
N VAL A 229 -9.74 -5.08 9.58
CA VAL A 229 -9.06 -4.92 8.29
C VAL A 229 -9.22 -3.48 7.80
N SER A 230 -8.12 -2.87 7.36
CA SER A 230 -8.18 -1.56 6.68
C SER A 230 -8.81 -1.73 5.30
N VAL A 231 -9.86 -0.96 5.03
CA VAL A 231 -10.61 -1.04 3.76
C VAL A 231 -10.36 0.21 2.92
N LEU A 232 -10.07 0.00 1.65
CA LEU A 232 -9.99 1.02 0.61
C LEU A 232 -11.21 0.89 -0.31
N ASN A 233 -12.11 1.88 -0.27
CA ASN A 233 -13.31 1.89 -1.09
C ASN A 233 -13.29 3.07 -2.06
N LEU A 234 -13.30 2.78 -3.38
CA LEU A 234 -13.24 3.82 -4.42
C LEU A 234 -14.50 4.70 -4.47
N HIS A 235 -15.66 4.19 -4.05
CA HIS A 235 -16.86 5.02 -3.94
C HIS A 235 -16.72 6.04 -2.81
N ALA A 236 -16.20 5.60 -1.66
CA ALA A 236 -15.91 6.50 -0.53
C ALA A 236 -14.87 7.56 -0.92
N LEU A 237 -13.82 7.16 -1.66
CA LEU A 237 -12.83 8.09 -2.17
C LEU A 237 -13.44 9.11 -3.13
N ALA A 238 -14.22 8.67 -4.11
CA ALA A 238 -14.89 9.56 -5.06
C ALA A 238 -15.82 10.56 -4.35
N LYS A 239 -16.57 10.09 -3.35
CA LYS A 239 -17.42 10.94 -2.51
C LYS A 239 -16.64 11.96 -1.69
N ALA A 240 -15.47 11.56 -1.16
CA ALA A 240 -14.60 12.45 -0.40
C ALA A 240 -13.92 13.51 -1.29
N MET A 241 -13.66 13.18 -2.55
CA MET A 241 -13.05 14.08 -3.54
C MET A 241 -14.07 14.98 -4.25
N ALA A 242 -15.36 14.69 -4.15
CA ALA A 242 -16.39 15.54 -4.74
C ALA A 242 -16.30 16.95 -4.15
N ALA A 243 -16.09 17.94 -5.02
CA ALA A 243 -16.04 19.35 -4.60
C ALA A 243 -17.33 19.71 -3.87
N PRO A 244 -17.25 20.33 -2.69
CA PRO A 244 -18.44 20.79 -2.02
C PRO A 244 -19.07 21.92 -2.86
N VAL A 245 -20.33 21.74 -3.23
CA VAL A 245 -21.08 22.81 -3.88
C VAL A 245 -21.15 24.00 -2.94
N ALA A 246 -20.75 25.18 -3.42
CA ALA A 246 -20.68 26.38 -2.61
C ALA A 246 -21.99 27.21 -2.69
N SER A 247 -22.30 27.95 -1.63
CA SER A 247 -23.41 28.92 -1.67
C SER A 247 -23.14 29.98 -2.74
N GLY A 248 -24.13 30.25 -3.57
CA GLY A 248 -24.05 31.14 -4.73
C GLY A 248 -23.72 30.45 -6.06
N GLU A 249 -23.23 29.21 -6.03
CA GLU A 249 -22.93 28.44 -7.23
C GLU A 249 -24.19 28.06 -8.00
N VAL A 250 -24.10 28.04 -9.33
CA VAL A 250 -25.20 27.61 -10.20
C VAL A 250 -24.91 26.19 -10.69
N VAL A 251 -25.85 25.28 -10.45
CA VAL A 251 -25.72 23.86 -10.82
C VAL A 251 -26.98 23.37 -11.52
N ASP A 252 -26.83 22.43 -12.43
CA ASP A 252 -27.98 21.80 -13.10
C ASP A 252 -28.46 20.62 -12.25
N VAL A 253 -29.79 20.60 -11.99
CA VAL A 253 -30.41 19.57 -11.15
C VAL A 253 -31.63 19.01 -11.87
N HIS A 254 -31.72 17.68 -11.98
CA HIS A 254 -32.92 17.00 -12.43
C HIS A 254 -33.87 16.86 -11.24
N LEU A 255 -35.07 17.48 -11.37
CA LEU A 255 -36.09 17.49 -10.32
C LEU A 255 -36.94 16.22 -10.40
N ALA A 256 -36.83 15.34 -9.40
CA ALA A 256 -37.39 14.00 -9.45
C ALA A 256 -38.77 13.88 -8.74
N ARG A 257 -39.03 14.71 -7.71
CA ARG A 257 -40.21 14.59 -6.86
C ARG A 257 -40.55 15.89 -6.12
N PRO A 258 -41.78 16.04 -5.61
CA PRO A 258 -42.12 17.19 -4.77
C PRO A 258 -41.39 17.15 -3.42
N GLY A 259 -41.11 18.32 -2.86
CA GLY A 259 -40.49 18.48 -1.54
C GLY A 259 -41.53 18.32 -0.40
N LYS A 260 -41.06 18.54 0.84
CA LYS A 260 -41.92 18.49 2.04
C LYS A 260 -42.89 19.68 2.13
N GLU A 261 -42.45 20.85 1.68
CA GLU A 261 -43.25 22.08 1.73
C GLU A 261 -43.84 22.35 0.35
N SER A 262 -44.97 23.07 0.33
CA SER A 262 -45.63 23.48 -0.91
C SER A 262 -44.70 24.32 -1.77
N GLY A 263 -44.67 24.06 -3.07
CA GLY A 263 -43.81 24.75 -4.02
C GLY A 263 -42.36 24.24 -4.07
N GLN A 264 -41.98 23.28 -3.25
CA GLN A 264 -40.63 22.71 -3.31
C GLN A 264 -40.55 21.50 -4.25
N ALA A 265 -39.44 21.39 -4.96
CA ALA A 265 -39.03 20.17 -5.66
C ALA A 265 -37.71 19.64 -5.14
N VAL A 266 -37.52 18.33 -5.24
CA VAL A 266 -36.32 17.64 -4.81
C VAL A 266 -35.66 16.97 -6.01
N GLY A 267 -34.37 17.22 -6.15
CA GLY A 267 -33.48 16.54 -7.10
C GLY A 267 -32.21 16.04 -6.45
N HIS A 268 -31.32 15.51 -7.25
CA HIS A 268 -30.01 15.04 -6.80
C HIS A 268 -28.93 15.52 -7.76
N LEU A 269 -27.77 15.87 -7.20
CA LEU A 269 -26.56 16.09 -7.97
C LEU A 269 -25.96 14.76 -8.41
N ALA A 270 -24.98 14.80 -9.31
CA ALA A 270 -24.28 13.60 -9.81
C ALA A 270 -23.57 12.78 -8.71
N ASP A 271 -23.21 13.42 -7.59
CA ASP A 271 -22.61 12.78 -6.41
C ASP A 271 -23.64 12.18 -5.43
N GLY A 272 -24.96 12.25 -5.77
CA GLY A 272 -26.05 11.80 -4.93
C GLY A 272 -26.49 12.81 -3.85
N THR A 273 -25.90 14.00 -3.80
CA THR A 273 -26.30 15.06 -2.86
C THR A 273 -27.74 15.50 -3.16
N MET A 274 -28.60 15.49 -2.14
CA MET A 274 -29.99 15.94 -2.27
C MET A 274 -30.06 17.45 -2.35
N VAL A 275 -30.79 17.94 -3.35
CA VAL A 275 -31.06 19.38 -3.56
C VAL A 275 -32.53 19.65 -3.40
N ILE A 276 -32.91 20.61 -2.53
CA ILE A 276 -34.25 21.12 -2.36
C ILE A 276 -34.34 22.48 -3.06
N VAL A 277 -35.17 22.55 -4.09
CA VAL A 277 -35.33 23.77 -4.90
C VAL A 277 -36.67 24.41 -4.54
N GLN A 278 -36.64 25.70 -4.18
CA GLN A 278 -37.82 26.46 -3.84
C GLN A 278 -38.52 26.92 -5.10
N ARG A 279 -39.86 26.93 -5.06
CA ARG A 279 -40.77 27.38 -6.15
C ARG A 279 -40.56 26.65 -7.47
N ALA A 280 -40.27 25.34 -7.41
CA ALA A 280 -39.93 24.54 -8.56
C ALA A 280 -40.79 23.28 -8.73
N ASP A 281 -41.89 23.17 -8.00
CA ASP A 281 -42.85 22.04 -8.05
C ASP A 281 -43.47 21.83 -9.45
N HIS A 282 -43.61 22.88 -10.21
CA HIS A 282 -44.13 22.84 -11.58
C HIS A 282 -43.12 22.37 -12.63
N LEU A 283 -41.85 22.21 -12.24
CA LEU A 283 -40.75 21.78 -13.11
C LEU A 283 -40.28 20.35 -12.80
N ILE A 284 -41.08 19.58 -12.04
CA ILE A 284 -40.76 18.19 -11.74
C ILE A 284 -40.73 17.37 -13.04
N GLY A 285 -39.64 16.63 -13.24
CA GLY A 285 -39.32 15.90 -14.48
C GLY A 285 -38.32 16.60 -15.37
N ASP A 286 -38.06 17.88 -15.15
CA ASP A 286 -37.11 18.67 -15.93
C ASP A 286 -35.74 18.79 -15.26
N THR A 287 -34.72 19.12 -16.07
CA THR A 287 -33.40 19.53 -15.58
C THR A 287 -33.30 21.04 -15.66
N VAL A 288 -33.08 21.66 -14.51
CA VAL A 288 -33.10 23.13 -14.37
C VAL A 288 -31.81 23.63 -13.70
N GLY A 289 -31.34 24.79 -14.16
CA GLY A 289 -30.26 25.51 -13.50
C GLY A 289 -30.71 26.13 -12.19
N VAL A 290 -30.09 25.80 -11.08
CA VAL A 290 -30.45 26.32 -9.76
C VAL A 290 -29.25 26.96 -9.08
N GLN A 291 -29.49 28.07 -8.38
CA GLN A 291 -28.51 28.75 -7.57
C GLN A 291 -28.59 28.25 -6.14
N VAL A 292 -27.47 27.73 -5.63
CA VAL A 292 -27.35 27.26 -4.25
C VAL A 292 -27.48 28.42 -3.27
N THR A 293 -28.36 28.29 -2.31
CA THR A 293 -28.59 29.29 -1.24
C THR A 293 -27.86 28.91 0.05
N SER A 294 -27.91 27.63 0.41
CA SER A 294 -27.20 27.12 1.59
C SER A 294 -26.91 25.61 1.49
N VAL A 295 -25.90 25.16 2.20
CA VAL A 295 -25.51 23.75 2.31
C VAL A 295 -25.54 23.35 3.78
N THR A 296 -26.26 22.31 4.13
CA THR A 296 -26.36 21.79 5.50
C THR A 296 -25.91 20.34 5.53
N THR A 297 -25.05 19.98 6.48
CA THR A 297 -24.62 18.60 6.70
C THR A 297 -25.50 17.97 7.78
N THR A 298 -26.15 16.87 7.46
CA THR A 298 -26.98 16.09 8.37
C THR A 298 -26.35 14.72 8.64
N SER A 299 -26.88 13.97 9.61
CA SER A 299 -26.47 12.59 9.87
C SER A 299 -26.65 11.63 8.67
N HIS A 300 -27.51 12.00 7.73
CA HIS A 300 -27.84 11.23 6.52
C HIS A 300 -27.10 11.72 5.25
N GLY A 301 -26.25 12.72 5.38
CA GLY A 301 -25.50 13.29 4.26
C GLY A 301 -25.68 14.80 4.11
N ARG A 302 -25.16 15.33 2.99
CA ARG A 302 -25.30 16.76 2.65
C ARG A 302 -26.68 17.03 2.05
N LEU A 303 -27.26 18.16 2.45
CA LEU A 303 -28.52 18.70 1.94
C LEU A 303 -28.25 20.11 1.41
N VAL A 304 -28.60 20.34 0.17
CA VAL A 304 -28.42 21.61 -0.50
C VAL A 304 -29.79 22.29 -0.66
N PHE A 305 -29.88 23.53 -0.24
CA PHE A 305 -31.05 24.38 -0.55
C PHE A 305 -30.70 25.29 -1.73
N ALA A 306 -31.62 25.40 -2.68
CA ALA A 306 -31.40 26.19 -3.89
C ALA A 306 -32.69 26.91 -4.32
N LYS A 307 -32.52 27.91 -5.18
CA LYS A 307 -33.58 28.58 -5.91
C LYS A 307 -33.31 28.49 -7.41
N LEU A 308 -34.30 28.68 -8.26
CA LEU A 308 -34.08 28.78 -9.70
C LEU A 308 -33.07 29.88 -10.01
N ALA A 309 -32.10 29.57 -10.89
CA ALA A 309 -31.02 30.51 -11.24
C ALA A 309 -31.54 31.72 -12.00
N HIS A 310 -32.60 31.53 -12.82
CA HIS A 310 -33.38 32.58 -13.45
C HIS A 310 -34.86 32.15 -13.39
N PRO A 311 -35.78 33.07 -13.08
CA PRO A 311 -37.23 32.79 -13.13
C PRO A 311 -37.71 32.61 -14.58
#